data_3b1c31da5dd226d1163a7d95de3987f1
#
_entry.id   3b1c31da5dd226d1163a7d95de3987f1
#
_cell.length_a   1.000
_cell.length_b   1.000
_cell.length_c   1.000
_cell.angle_alpha   90.00
_cell.angle_beta   90.00
_cell.angle_gamma   90.00
#
_symmetry.space_group_name_H-M   'P 1'
#
loop_
_entity.id
_entity.type
_entity.pdbx_description
1 polymer ?
#
loop_
_entity_poly.entity_id
_entity_poly.type
_entity_poly.pdbx_seq_one_letter_code
_entity_poly.pdbx_strand_id
1 'polypeptide(L)'
;VHRRSEFRASKIMIDRAKANPKIEFLTAYEIAEVHDVTRQSVEKVTLRNTSTGEKIDRDVSGVFVAIGHDPNTKIFKGQLEMDANGYLLTHDGPRTNIEGVFAAGDVQDHRYRQAITAAGSGCMAALEVEKFLAEHEH
;
A
#
# COMPACT_ATOMS: atom_id res chain seq x y z
N VAL A 1 -8.85 -4.89 -13.67
CA VAL A 1 -8.52 -3.68 -14.41
C VAL A 1 -7.06 -3.33 -14.19
N HIS A 2 -6.30 -3.03 -15.25
CA HIS A 2 -4.89 -2.67 -15.17
C HIS A 2 -4.56 -1.54 -16.14
N ARG A 3 -3.96 -0.44 -15.65
CA ARG A 3 -3.69 0.77 -16.46
C ARG A 3 -2.68 0.62 -17.59
N ARG A 4 -1.85 -0.42 -17.57
CA ARG A 4 -0.86 -0.72 -18.61
C ARG A 4 -1.31 -1.92 -19.44
N SER A 5 -0.71 -2.10 -20.61
CA SER A 5 -0.92 -3.28 -21.47
C SER A 5 -0.31 -4.56 -20.86
N GLU A 6 0.75 -4.42 -20.05
CA GLU A 6 1.48 -5.54 -19.45
C GLU A 6 1.42 -5.53 -17.93
N PHE A 7 1.32 -6.73 -17.34
CA PHE A 7 1.32 -6.92 -15.89
C PHE A 7 2.75 -6.92 -15.32
N ARG A 8 2.90 -6.38 -14.11
CA ARG A 8 4.15 -6.44 -13.34
C ARG A 8 4.22 -7.65 -12.40
N ALA A 9 3.13 -8.39 -12.25
CA ALA A 9 3.07 -9.57 -11.39
C ALA A 9 3.98 -10.69 -11.90
N SER A 10 4.34 -11.64 -11.02
CA SER A 10 5.10 -12.82 -11.42
C SER A 10 4.32 -13.66 -12.43
N LYS A 11 5.04 -14.30 -13.34
CA LYS A 11 4.45 -15.13 -14.41
C LYS A 11 3.47 -16.16 -13.86
N ILE A 12 3.81 -16.85 -12.78
CA ILE A 12 2.95 -17.86 -12.17
C ILE A 12 1.61 -17.31 -11.69
N MET A 13 1.58 -16.08 -11.17
CA MET A 13 0.35 -15.41 -10.72
C MET A 13 -0.51 -15.01 -11.92
N ILE A 14 0.10 -14.51 -12.98
CA ILE A 14 -0.59 -14.17 -14.23
C ILE A 14 -1.20 -15.43 -14.85
N ASP A 15 -0.44 -16.52 -14.94
CA ASP A 15 -0.90 -17.80 -15.52
C ASP A 15 -2.06 -18.38 -14.69
N ARG A 16 -1.99 -18.36 -13.37
CA ARG A 16 -3.10 -18.77 -12.48
C ARG A 16 -4.36 -17.93 -12.69
N ALA A 17 -4.20 -16.63 -12.80
CA ALA A 17 -5.34 -15.73 -13.01
C ALA A 17 -5.96 -15.97 -14.39
N LYS A 18 -5.15 -16.14 -15.44
CA LYS A 18 -5.62 -16.44 -16.81
C LYS A 18 -6.30 -17.79 -16.92
N ALA A 19 -5.88 -18.77 -16.12
CA ALA A 19 -6.51 -20.10 -16.08
C ALA A 19 -7.88 -20.11 -15.40
N ASN A 20 -8.25 -19.05 -14.68
CA ASN A 20 -9.54 -18.96 -14.01
C ASN A 20 -10.61 -18.36 -14.95
N PRO A 21 -11.63 -19.13 -15.36
CA PRO A 21 -12.64 -18.65 -16.31
C PRO A 21 -13.56 -17.56 -15.76
N LYS A 22 -13.50 -17.27 -14.45
CA LYS A 22 -14.27 -16.21 -13.80
C LYS A 22 -13.55 -14.86 -13.81
N ILE A 23 -12.30 -14.80 -14.28
CA ILE A 23 -11.50 -13.57 -14.29
C ILE A 23 -11.43 -13.02 -15.71
N GLU A 24 -11.96 -11.84 -15.92
CA GLU A 24 -11.77 -11.03 -17.12
C GLU A 24 -10.64 -10.02 -16.89
N PHE A 25 -9.77 -9.87 -17.89
CA PHE A 25 -8.67 -8.89 -17.83
C PHE A 25 -8.97 -7.70 -18.72
N LEU A 26 -9.02 -6.52 -18.13
CA LEU A 26 -9.12 -5.26 -18.84
C LEU A 26 -7.80 -4.49 -18.66
N THR A 27 -6.91 -4.63 -19.64
CA THR A 27 -5.62 -3.93 -19.68
C THR A 27 -5.74 -2.63 -20.46
N ALA A 28 -4.84 -1.68 -20.19
CA ALA A 28 -4.89 -0.31 -20.68
C ALA A 28 -6.19 0.44 -20.27
N TYR A 29 -6.75 0.07 -19.11
CA TYR A 29 -7.89 0.76 -18.51
C TYR A 29 -7.59 1.18 -17.07
N GLU A 30 -8.21 2.27 -16.67
CA GLU A 30 -8.26 2.74 -15.28
C GLU A 30 -9.71 3.04 -14.88
N ILE A 31 -10.00 3.04 -13.59
CA ILE A 31 -11.31 3.42 -13.07
C ILE A 31 -11.39 4.95 -13.12
N ALA A 32 -12.34 5.48 -13.88
CA ALA A 32 -12.61 6.90 -13.98
C ALA A 32 -13.67 7.35 -12.96
N GLU A 33 -14.66 6.49 -12.68
CA GLU A 33 -15.76 6.82 -11.77
C GLU A 33 -16.34 5.54 -11.16
N VAL A 34 -16.79 5.65 -9.91
CA VAL A 34 -17.55 4.61 -9.19
C VAL A 34 -18.95 5.17 -8.92
N HIS A 35 -19.98 4.46 -9.37
CA HIS A 35 -21.38 4.94 -9.30
C HIS A 35 -22.11 4.38 -8.07
N ASP A 36 -23.19 5.08 -7.73
CA ASP A 36 -24.19 4.70 -6.71
C ASP A 36 -23.68 4.65 -5.26
N VAL A 37 -22.60 5.38 -4.97
CA VAL A 37 -22.04 5.49 -3.62
C VAL A 37 -23.01 6.05 -2.58
N THR A 38 -24.00 6.83 -3.00
CA THR A 38 -25.04 7.41 -2.12
C THR A 38 -26.00 6.35 -1.58
N ARG A 39 -26.13 5.20 -2.25
CA ARG A 39 -26.94 4.06 -1.83
C ARG A 39 -26.22 3.11 -0.89
N GLN A 40 -24.98 3.45 -0.48
CA GLN A 40 -24.10 2.57 0.28
C GLN A 40 -23.82 1.23 -0.43
N SER A 41 -23.91 1.23 -1.75
CA SER A 41 -23.69 0.10 -2.62
C SER A 41 -22.92 0.56 -3.85
N VAL A 42 -22.07 -0.29 -4.42
CA VAL A 42 -21.43 -0.09 -5.71
C VAL A 42 -22.18 -0.92 -6.74
N GLU A 43 -22.74 -0.29 -7.76
CA GLU A 43 -23.52 -0.98 -8.79
C GLU A 43 -22.80 -0.95 -10.15
N LYS A 44 -21.98 0.08 -10.39
CA LYS A 44 -21.32 0.29 -11.65
C LYS A 44 -19.99 1.03 -11.52
N VAL A 45 -19.08 0.80 -12.44
CA VAL A 45 -17.88 1.63 -12.66
C VAL A 45 -17.78 2.07 -14.09
N THR A 46 -17.32 3.31 -14.30
CA THR A 46 -16.87 3.78 -15.61
C THR A 46 -15.37 3.58 -15.71
N LEU A 47 -14.93 2.85 -16.71
CA LEU A 47 -13.54 2.61 -17.04
C LEU A 47 -13.15 3.51 -18.22
N ARG A 48 -11.94 4.07 -18.15
CA ARG A 48 -11.35 4.86 -19.25
C ARG A 48 -10.15 4.12 -19.81
N ASN A 49 -10.13 3.95 -21.13
CA ASN A 49 -8.96 3.45 -21.83
C ASN A 49 -7.83 4.48 -21.74
N THR A 50 -6.65 4.06 -21.26
CA THR A 50 -5.51 4.95 -21.05
C THR A 50 -4.81 5.40 -22.34
N SER A 51 -5.06 4.70 -23.44
CA SER A 51 -4.47 5.01 -24.75
C SER A 51 -5.40 5.81 -25.66
N THR A 52 -6.69 5.44 -25.68
CA THR A 52 -7.68 6.08 -26.59
C THR A 52 -8.54 7.13 -25.88
N GLY A 53 -8.63 7.10 -24.55
CA GLY A 53 -9.55 7.93 -23.78
C GLY A 53 -11.01 7.47 -23.81
N GLU A 54 -11.33 6.42 -24.55
CA GLU A 54 -12.67 5.84 -24.63
C GLU A 54 -13.16 5.40 -23.26
N LYS A 55 -14.44 5.64 -22.96
CA LYS A 55 -15.08 5.23 -21.72
C LYS A 55 -16.04 4.08 -21.95
N ILE A 56 -16.02 3.11 -21.05
CA ILE A 56 -16.95 1.98 -21.01
C ILE A 56 -17.49 1.81 -19.60
N ASP A 57 -18.76 1.44 -19.49
CA ASP A 57 -19.38 1.11 -18.20
C ASP A 57 -19.34 -0.39 -17.95
N ARG A 58 -19.19 -0.78 -16.68
CA ARG A 58 -19.25 -2.16 -16.20
C ARG A 58 -20.07 -2.23 -14.92
N ASP A 59 -21.06 -3.12 -14.91
CA ASP A 59 -21.81 -3.44 -13.69
C ASP A 59 -20.92 -4.27 -12.77
N VAL A 60 -20.81 -3.84 -11.52
CA VAL A 60 -20.00 -4.49 -10.48
C VAL A 60 -20.68 -4.29 -9.13
N SER A 61 -20.51 -5.26 -8.24
CA SER A 61 -21.03 -5.19 -6.86
C SER A 61 -19.98 -4.78 -5.83
N GLY A 62 -18.77 -4.47 -6.26
CA GLY A 62 -17.69 -4.01 -5.38
C GLY A 62 -16.44 -3.62 -6.17
N VAL A 63 -15.61 -2.79 -5.57
CA VAL A 63 -14.32 -2.35 -6.12
C VAL A 63 -13.24 -2.53 -5.08
N PHE A 64 -12.19 -3.25 -5.45
CA PHE A 64 -10.96 -3.35 -4.67
C PHE A 64 -9.86 -2.54 -5.33
N VAL A 65 -9.23 -1.64 -4.57
CA VAL A 65 -8.10 -0.83 -5.03
C VAL A 65 -6.80 -1.53 -4.61
N ALA A 66 -6.03 -2.02 -5.58
CA ALA A 66 -4.77 -2.73 -5.37
C ALA A 66 -3.65 -2.12 -6.24
N ILE A 67 -3.48 -0.80 -6.16
CA ILE A 67 -2.56 -0.03 -7.02
C ILE A 67 -1.16 0.15 -6.42
N GLY A 68 -0.89 -0.42 -5.25
CA GLY A 68 0.33 -0.28 -4.47
C GLY A 68 0.12 0.55 -3.21
N HIS A 69 1.21 0.79 -2.51
CA HIS A 69 1.22 1.53 -1.24
C HIS A 69 2.25 2.65 -1.33
N ASP A 70 1.85 3.81 -0.85
CA ASP A 70 2.73 4.92 -0.52
C ASP A 70 2.76 5.03 1.01
N PRO A 71 3.93 4.99 1.67
CA PRO A 71 3.98 5.14 3.11
C PRO A 71 3.55 6.57 3.50
N ASN A 72 2.80 6.69 4.60
CA ASN A 72 2.32 8.00 5.06
C ASN A 72 3.39 8.75 5.88
N THR A 73 4.55 8.95 5.26
CA THR A 73 5.78 9.46 5.88
C THR A 73 6.19 10.86 5.40
N LYS A 74 5.39 11.46 4.50
CA LYS A 74 5.71 12.76 3.88
C LYS A 74 5.96 13.88 4.89
N ILE A 75 5.31 13.81 6.06
CA ILE A 75 5.46 14.78 7.16
C ILE A 75 6.85 14.75 7.78
N PHE A 76 7.59 13.65 7.67
CA PHE A 76 8.94 13.46 8.21
C PHE A 76 10.05 13.75 7.21
N LYS A 77 9.69 14.14 5.98
CA LYS A 77 10.68 14.38 4.91
C LYS A 77 11.65 15.48 5.30
N GLY A 78 12.94 15.17 5.21
CA GLY A 78 14.03 16.08 5.61
C GLY A 78 14.33 16.10 7.12
N GLN A 79 13.59 15.32 7.93
CA GLN A 79 13.85 15.14 9.35
C GLN A 79 14.35 13.72 9.65
N LEU A 80 13.65 12.71 9.15
CA LEU A 80 14.04 11.31 9.31
C LEU A 80 14.63 10.74 8.00
N GLU A 81 15.55 9.80 8.14
CA GLU A 81 16.11 9.08 7.02
C GLU A 81 15.05 8.18 6.36
N MET A 82 15.03 8.18 5.03
CA MET A 82 14.08 7.43 4.22
C MET A 82 14.77 6.73 3.06
N ASP A 83 14.20 5.62 2.64
CA ASP A 83 14.57 4.99 1.38
C ASP A 83 14.05 5.78 0.16
N ALA A 84 14.42 5.33 -1.05
CA ALA A 84 14.00 5.95 -2.31
C ALA A 84 12.46 5.92 -2.54
N ASN A 85 11.73 5.06 -1.81
CA ASN A 85 10.27 4.92 -1.89
C ASN A 85 9.55 5.68 -0.76
N GLY A 86 10.30 6.32 0.16
CA GLY A 86 9.77 7.11 1.26
C GLY A 86 9.51 6.32 2.54
N TYR A 87 9.95 5.04 2.65
CA TYR A 87 9.88 4.30 3.90
C TYR A 87 10.96 4.79 4.88
N LEU A 88 10.60 4.89 6.16
CA LEU A 88 11.55 5.27 7.21
C LEU A 88 12.62 4.19 7.37
N LEU A 89 13.88 4.59 7.42
CA LEU A 89 15.01 3.70 7.73
C LEU A 89 15.12 3.53 9.24
N THR A 90 15.29 2.28 9.67
CA THR A 90 15.52 1.94 11.08
C THR A 90 16.85 1.22 11.25
N HIS A 91 17.49 1.43 12.40
CA HIS A 91 18.79 0.87 12.77
C HIS A 91 18.65 0.19 14.14
N ASP A 92 19.33 -0.94 14.35
CA ASP A 92 19.27 -1.68 15.62
C ASP A 92 17.83 -1.89 16.14
N GLY A 93 16.97 -2.40 15.26
CA GLY A 93 15.56 -2.59 15.53
C GLY A 93 14.72 -1.37 15.09
N PRO A 94 13.91 -0.74 15.95
CA PRO A 94 12.98 0.34 15.56
C PRO A 94 13.58 1.75 15.64
N ARG A 95 14.85 1.91 15.97
CA ARG A 95 15.52 3.21 16.16
C ARG A 95 15.66 3.95 14.83
N THR A 96 15.38 5.24 14.81
CA THR A 96 15.64 6.11 13.66
C THR A 96 17.00 6.81 13.79
N ASN A 97 17.33 7.67 12.83
CA ASN A 97 18.51 8.53 12.90
C ASN A 97 18.41 9.65 13.95
N ILE A 98 17.27 9.82 14.60
CA ILE A 98 17.06 10.79 15.69
C ILE A 98 16.87 10.01 16.99
N GLU A 99 17.67 10.34 17.99
CA GLU A 99 17.59 9.75 19.32
C GLU A 99 16.22 10.00 19.96
N GLY A 100 15.63 8.98 20.60
CA GLY A 100 14.30 9.05 21.19
C GLY A 100 13.15 8.97 20.19
N VAL A 101 13.44 8.83 18.88
CA VAL A 101 12.43 8.64 17.83
C VAL A 101 12.52 7.22 17.26
N PHE A 102 11.41 6.52 17.31
CA PHE A 102 11.29 5.13 16.89
C PHE A 102 10.24 4.98 15.79
N ALA A 103 10.46 4.05 14.87
CA ALA A 103 9.53 3.78 13.77
C ALA A 103 9.16 2.29 13.73
N ALA A 104 7.88 2.00 13.52
CA ALA A 104 7.35 0.64 13.45
C ALA A 104 6.17 0.56 12.49
N GLY A 105 5.80 -0.66 12.10
CA GLY A 105 4.68 -0.92 11.21
C GLY A 105 4.95 -0.58 9.76
N ASP A 106 3.90 -0.30 9.02
CA ASP A 106 3.92 -0.12 7.56
C ASP A 106 4.79 1.05 7.10
N VAL A 107 5.07 2.02 7.97
CA VAL A 107 5.93 3.18 7.63
C VAL A 107 7.40 2.82 7.42
N GLN A 108 7.84 1.67 7.97
CA GLN A 108 9.21 1.13 7.80
C GLN A 108 9.23 -0.23 7.09
N ASP A 109 8.11 -0.99 7.08
CA ASP A 109 8.03 -2.29 6.44
C ASP A 109 7.61 -2.17 4.96
N HIS A 110 8.58 -1.97 4.07
CA HIS A 110 8.33 -1.92 2.63
C HIS A 110 8.02 -3.30 2.02
N ARG A 111 8.24 -4.40 2.75
CA ARG A 111 8.23 -5.77 2.22
C ARG A 111 6.94 -6.54 2.51
N TYR A 112 6.56 -6.65 3.77
CA TYR A 112 5.47 -7.53 4.21
C TYR A 112 4.15 -6.79 4.36
N ARG A 113 4.15 -5.68 5.10
CA ARG A 113 2.97 -4.82 5.32
C ARG A 113 1.75 -5.63 5.77
N GLN A 114 1.98 -6.47 6.79
CA GLN A 114 0.97 -7.31 7.39
C GLN A 114 0.69 -6.86 8.83
N ALA A 115 -0.56 -7.03 9.28
CA ALA A 115 -0.95 -6.67 10.65
C ALA A 115 -0.04 -7.33 11.71
N ILE A 116 0.35 -8.58 11.50
CA ILE A 116 1.21 -9.29 12.46
C ILE A 116 2.65 -8.74 12.46
N THR A 117 3.21 -8.35 11.31
CA THR A 117 4.55 -7.74 11.27
C THR A 117 4.53 -6.33 11.85
N ALA A 118 3.45 -5.59 11.64
CA ALA A 118 3.24 -4.28 12.27
C ALA A 118 3.12 -4.40 13.78
N ALA A 119 2.36 -5.35 14.30
CA ALA A 119 2.25 -5.62 15.73
C ALA A 119 3.59 -6.01 16.34
N GLY A 120 4.36 -6.89 15.68
CA GLY A 120 5.68 -7.31 16.13
C GLY A 120 6.67 -6.15 16.20
N SER A 121 6.79 -5.36 15.15
CA SER A 121 7.66 -4.17 15.15
C SER A 121 7.18 -3.10 16.13
N GLY A 122 5.87 -2.95 16.32
CA GLY A 122 5.30 -2.07 17.34
C GLY A 122 5.67 -2.49 18.76
N CYS A 123 5.63 -3.79 19.05
CA CYS A 123 6.11 -4.32 20.34
C CYS A 123 7.60 -4.04 20.56
N MET A 124 8.43 -4.24 19.53
CA MET A 124 9.87 -3.92 19.60
C MET A 124 10.09 -2.43 19.89
N ALA A 125 9.34 -1.54 19.20
CA ALA A 125 9.43 -0.12 19.44
C ALA A 125 9.03 0.27 20.86
N ALA A 126 7.96 -0.31 21.40
CA ALA A 126 7.51 -0.03 22.76
C ALA A 126 8.58 -0.41 23.81
N LEU A 127 9.22 -1.57 23.66
CA LEU A 127 10.30 -2.02 24.53
C LEU A 127 11.54 -1.12 24.47
N GLU A 128 11.89 -0.63 23.28
CA GLU A 128 13.01 0.31 23.13
C GLU A 128 12.69 1.70 23.68
N VAL A 129 11.43 2.15 23.58
CA VAL A 129 10.95 3.38 24.23
C VAL A 129 11.05 3.27 25.76
N GLU A 130 10.61 2.12 26.33
CA GLU A 130 10.70 1.89 27.78
C GLU A 130 12.15 1.96 28.28
N LYS A 131 13.08 1.33 27.60
CA LYS A 131 14.51 1.41 27.92
C LYS A 131 15.03 2.85 27.81
N PHE A 132 14.71 3.53 26.70
CA PHE A 132 15.14 4.90 26.48
C PHE A 132 14.68 5.84 27.60
N LEU A 133 13.42 5.72 28.01
CA LEU A 133 12.88 6.54 29.10
C LEU A 133 13.57 6.22 30.43
N ALA A 134 13.77 4.94 30.77
CA ALA A 134 14.45 4.55 31.99
C ALA A 134 15.91 5.04 32.06
N GLU A 135 16.61 5.14 30.94
CA GLU A 135 17.98 5.67 30.85
C GLU A 135 18.04 7.20 30.98
N HIS A 136 16.93 7.90 30.71
CA HIS A 136 16.84 9.37 30.67
C HIS A 136 15.95 9.97 31.79
N GLU A 137 15.34 9.14 32.65
CA GLU A 137 14.67 9.58 33.88
C GLU A 137 15.72 9.97 34.92
N HIS A 138 16.04 11.25 34.99
CA HIS A 138 16.84 11.88 36.08
C HIS A 138 16.06 12.98 36.76
#